data_31022bd178506801f8da9025b0c833a8
#
_entry.id   31022bd178506801f8da9025b0c833a8
#
_cell.length_a   1.000
_cell.length_b   1.000
_cell.length_c   1.000
_cell.angle_alpha   90.00
_cell.angle_beta   90.00
_cell.angle_gamma   90.00
#
_symmetry.space_group_name_H-M   'P 1'
#
loop_
_entity.id
_entity.type
_entity.pdbx_description
1 polymer ?
#
loop_
_entity_poly.entity_id
_entity_poly.type
_entity_poly.pdbx_seq_one_letter_code
_entity_poly.pdbx_strand_id
1 'polypeptide(L)'
;MPDIELTEANLATREAIADLLPIPSAYGKLYLSGSQAVSVTTSGIQLAGWSQGTEDNVTLNNNDIEIVNQGRYKIFAMVSFTDGNNIVFDLEIRKNGTNLCVCNPQLETVSGREAFISSFEVADLVAGDKISVYLKSDSNTTATMLKQKLIVTN
;
A
#
# COMPACT_ATOMS: atom_id res chain seq x y z
N MET A 1 12.02 6.24 -50.05
CA MET A 1 10.91 6.39 -49.11
C MET A 1 10.88 7.83 -48.67
N PRO A 2 9.75 8.53 -48.82
CA PRO A 2 9.69 9.87 -48.26
C PRO A 2 9.78 9.78 -46.73
N ASP A 3 10.65 10.58 -46.15
CA ASP A 3 10.71 10.75 -44.70
C ASP A 3 9.37 11.30 -44.24
N ILE A 4 8.70 10.56 -43.33
CA ILE A 4 7.49 11.06 -42.68
C ILE A 4 7.96 12.07 -41.65
N GLU A 5 7.90 13.35 -41.95
CA GLU A 5 8.13 14.42 -40.99
C GLU A 5 7.12 14.27 -39.88
N LEU A 6 7.62 14.09 -38.66
CA LEU A 6 6.81 14.12 -37.42
C LEU A 6 6.38 15.56 -37.17
N THR A 7 5.22 15.93 -37.66
CA THR A 7 4.63 17.26 -37.39
C THR A 7 4.05 17.28 -35.96
N GLU A 8 3.92 18.47 -35.38
CA GLU A 8 3.27 18.63 -34.04
C GLU A 8 1.87 18.02 -34.01
N ALA A 9 1.11 18.06 -35.12
CA ALA A 9 -0.19 17.43 -35.25
C ALA A 9 -0.10 15.89 -35.15
N ASN A 10 0.95 15.27 -35.70
CA ASN A 10 1.18 13.83 -35.60
C ASN A 10 1.61 13.41 -34.19
N LEU A 11 2.35 14.26 -33.47
CA LEU A 11 2.71 14.05 -32.07
C LEU A 11 1.48 14.12 -31.18
N ALA A 12 0.65 15.16 -31.30
CA ALA A 12 -0.60 15.30 -30.55
C ALA A 12 -1.58 14.13 -30.78
N THR A 13 -1.66 13.62 -32.02
CA THR A 13 -2.48 12.44 -32.34
C THR A 13 -1.93 11.18 -31.70
N ARG A 14 -0.62 11.00 -31.65
CA ARG A 14 0.02 9.85 -30.97
C ARG A 14 -0.16 9.90 -29.46
N GLU A 15 -0.06 11.07 -28.86
CA GLU A 15 -0.34 11.28 -27.42
C GLU A 15 -1.81 10.98 -27.10
N ALA A 16 -2.76 11.46 -27.92
CA ALA A 16 -4.19 11.17 -27.75
C ALA A 16 -4.51 9.66 -27.93
N ILE A 17 -3.79 8.96 -28.83
CA ILE A 17 -3.95 7.51 -28.99
C ILE A 17 -3.33 6.76 -27.80
N ALA A 18 -2.20 7.22 -27.27
CA ALA A 18 -1.59 6.63 -26.07
C ALA A 18 -2.51 6.70 -24.85
N ASP A 19 -3.25 7.80 -24.69
CA ASP A 19 -4.27 7.96 -23.64
C ASP A 19 -5.50 7.04 -23.80
N LEU A 20 -5.73 6.51 -25.02
CA LEU A 20 -6.81 5.55 -25.29
C LEU A 20 -6.38 4.09 -25.13
N LEU A 21 -5.09 3.82 -24.96
CA LEU A 21 -4.64 2.45 -24.71
C LEU A 21 -5.07 2.02 -23.30
N PRO A 22 -5.54 0.77 -23.16
CA PRO A 22 -5.90 0.25 -21.85
C PRO A 22 -4.66 0.31 -20.92
N ILE A 23 -4.86 0.84 -19.72
CA ILE A 23 -3.82 0.81 -18.69
C ILE A 23 -3.47 -0.67 -18.44
N PRO A 24 -2.18 -1.06 -18.55
CA PRO A 24 -1.79 -2.43 -18.28
C PRO A 24 -2.27 -2.85 -16.88
N SER A 25 -2.80 -4.06 -16.75
CA SER A 25 -3.16 -4.58 -15.45
C SER A 25 -1.95 -4.55 -14.53
N ALA A 26 -2.16 -4.12 -13.28
CA ALA A 26 -1.13 -4.07 -12.28
C ALA A 26 -1.55 -4.85 -11.04
N TYR A 27 -0.60 -5.56 -10.45
CA TYR A 27 -0.83 -6.33 -9.23
C TYR A 27 0.47 -6.41 -8.42
N GLY A 28 0.40 -6.11 -7.14
CA GLY A 28 1.51 -6.29 -6.22
C GLY A 28 1.02 -6.78 -4.86
N LYS A 29 1.79 -7.69 -4.27
CA LYS A 29 1.49 -8.26 -2.96
C LYS A 29 2.72 -8.35 -2.09
N LEU A 30 2.66 -7.73 -0.92
CA LEU A 30 3.56 -7.95 0.20
C LEU A 30 2.83 -8.71 1.32
N TYR A 31 3.52 -9.59 2.04
CA TYR A 31 2.95 -10.34 3.14
C TYR A 31 4.00 -10.64 4.22
N LEU A 32 3.57 -10.90 5.45
CA LEU A 32 4.44 -11.36 6.52
C LEU A 32 4.56 -12.89 6.46
N SER A 33 5.81 -13.38 6.42
CA SER A 33 6.13 -14.80 6.53
C SER A 33 6.64 -15.09 7.94
N GLY A 34 5.77 -15.56 8.79
CA GLY A 34 6.06 -15.82 10.21
C GLY A 34 5.51 -14.73 11.13
N SER A 35 6.00 -14.68 12.37
CA SER A 35 5.62 -13.66 13.35
C SER A 35 6.80 -12.75 13.67
N GLN A 36 6.53 -11.50 14.02
CA GLN A 36 7.56 -10.54 14.45
C GLN A 36 7.04 -9.60 15.53
N ALA A 37 7.91 -9.22 16.45
CA ALA A 37 7.62 -8.17 17.41
C ALA A 37 7.87 -6.81 16.76
N VAL A 38 6.93 -5.88 16.93
CA VAL A 38 6.98 -4.52 16.38
C VAL A 38 6.69 -3.52 17.48
N SER A 39 7.60 -2.57 17.69
CA SER A 39 7.36 -1.46 18.61
C SER A 39 6.51 -0.41 17.92
N VAL A 40 5.26 -0.31 18.32
CA VAL A 40 4.28 0.65 17.78
C VAL A 40 4.26 1.88 18.66
N THR A 41 4.22 3.05 18.04
CA THR A 41 4.27 4.35 18.75
C THR A 41 3.02 5.17 18.48
N THR A 42 2.83 6.21 19.27
CA THR A 42 1.72 7.17 19.11
C THR A 42 1.84 8.02 17.85
N SER A 43 3.03 8.14 17.26
CA SER A 43 3.25 8.78 15.97
C SER A 43 3.07 7.85 14.76
N GLY A 44 2.96 6.55 15.03
CA GLY A 44 2.88 5.50 14.01
C GLY A 44 4.25 5.00 13.55
N ILE A 45 4.26 3.77 13.09
CA ILE A 45 5.44 3.11 12.52
C ILE A 45 5.09 2.49 11.18
N GLN A 46 5.95 2.62 10.19
CA GLN A 46 5.85 1.87 8.94
C GLN A 46 6.11 0.40 9.22
N LEU A 47 5.18 -0.46 8.81
CA LEU A 47 5.36 -1.89 8.92
C LEU A 47 6.43 -2.35 7.93
N ALA A 48 7.31 -3.21 8.40
CA ALA A 48 8.48 -3.72 7.70
C ALA A 48 8.57 -5.25 7.82
N GLY A 49 9.63 -5.83 7.27
CA GLY A 49 9.85 -7.27 7.32
C GLY A 49 8.94 -8.07 6.39
N TRP A 50 8.47 -7.43 5.33
CA TRP A 50 7.61 -8.05 4.34
C TRP A 50 8.35 -9.06 3.46
N SER A 51 7.69 -10.18 3.18
CA SER A 51 8.03 -11.07 2.08
C SER A 51 7.34 -10.60 0.81
N GLN A 52 8.06 -10.66 -0.31
CA GLN A 52 7.52 -10.30 -1.61
C GLN A 52 6.72 -11.48 -2.18
N GLY A 53 5.53 -11.16 -2.69
CA GLY A 53 4.68 -12.10 -3.40
C GLY A 53 4.78 -11.93 -4.91
N THR A 54 3.65 -12.16 -5.58
CA THR A 54 3.55 -11.92 -7.02
C THR A 54 3.52 -10.43 -7.33
N GLU A 55 4.20 -10.01 -8.40
CA GLU A 55 4.14 -8.66 -8.95
C GLU A 55 3.87 -8.67 -10.45
N ASP A 56 3.16 -7.67 -10.92
CA ASP A 56 2.95 -7.35 -12.33
C ASP A 56 2.73 -5.84 -12.47
N ASN A 57 3.54 -5.17 -13.30
CA ASN A 57 3.48 -3.73 -13.54
C ASN A 57 3.51 -2.84 -12.27
N VAL A 58 4.11 -3.33 -11.20
CA VAL A 58 4.49 -2.60 -9.98
C VAL A 58 5.87 -3.08 -9.56
N THR A 59 6.52 -2.39 -8.64
CA THR A 59 7.79 -2.84 -8.05
C THR A 59 7.59 -3.12 -6.56
N LEU A 60 7.91 -4.34 -6.12
CA LEU A 60 7.88 -4.71 -4.71
C LEU A 60 9.21 -4.34 -4.05
N ASN A 61 9.15 -3.47 -3.07
CA ASN A 61 10.26 -3.14 -2.20
C ASN A 61 10.09 -3.83 -0.84
N ASN A 62 11.07 -3.71 0.04
CA ASN A 62 11.01 -4.36 1.36
C ASN A 62 9.86 -3.88 2.24
N ASN A 63 9.40 -2.64 2.07
CA ASN A 63 8.42 -2.02 2.97
C ASN A 63 7.31 -1.28 2.24
N ASP A 64 7.31 -1.24 0.91
CA ASP A 64 6.32 -0.55 0.09
C ASP A 64 6.14 -1.21 -1.28
N ILE A 65 5.08 -0.83 -1.96
CA ILE A 65 4.82 -1.16 -3.37
C ILE A 65 4.92 0.13 -4.17
N GLU A 66 5.84 0.17 -5.14
CA GLU A 66 6.03 1.32 -6.03
C GLU A 66 5.23 1.12 -7.33
N ILE A 67 4.53 2.17 -7.72
CA ILE A 67 3.68 2.21 -8.91
C ILE A 67 4.56 2.46 -10.15
N VAL A 68 4.37 1.66 -11.19
CA VAL A 68 5.08 1.79 -12.47
C VAL A 68 4.28 2.62 -13.47
N ASN A 69 2.97 2.42 -13.55
CA ASN A 69 2.09 3.11 -14.49
C ASN A 69 1.05 3.94 -13.75
N GLN A 70 0.75 5.14 -14.25
CA GLN A 70 -0.33 5.93 -13.69
C GLN A 70 -1.68 5.24 -13.90
N GLY A 71 -2.59 5.38 -12.95
CA GLY A 71 -3.93 4.81 -13.03
C GLY A 71 -4.70 4.87 -11.72
N ARG A 72 -5.90 4.33 -11.76
CA ARG A 72 -6.74 4.18 -10.58
C ARG A 72 -6.52 2.82 -9.96
N TYR A 73 -6.11 2.81 -8.71
CA TYR A 73 -5.71 1.61 -7.98
C TYR A 73 -6.62 1.33 -6.79
N LYS A 74 -6.84 0.06 -6.55
CA LYS A 74 -7.44 -0.49 -5.33
C LYS A 74 -6.33 -0.97 -4.43
N ILE A 75 -6.36 -0.55 -3.18
CA ILE A 75 -5.33 -0.82 -2.19
C ILE A 75 -5.99 -1.50 -1.00
N PHE A 76 -5.51 -2.66 -0.62
CA PHE A 76 -6.00 -3.42 0.52
C PHE A 76 -4.84 -3.68 1.48
N ALA A 77 -5.03 -3.32 2.75
CA ALA A 77 -4.09 -3.62 3.83
C ALA A 77 -4.81 -4.38 4.94
N MET A 78 -4.14 -5.35 5.52
CA MET A 78 -4.61 -6.06 6.71
C MET A 78 -3.45 -6.41 7.61
N VAL A 79 -3.71 -6.39 8.91
CA VAL A 79 -2.79 -6.89 9.93
C VAL A 79 -3.55 -7.67 10.99
N SER A 80 -2.92 -8.71 11.52
CA SER A 80 -3.35 -9.33 12.77
C SER A 80 -2.17 -9.44 13.73
N PHE A 81 -2.45 -9.23 15.00
CA PHE A 81 -1.44 -9.18 16.04
C PHE A 81 -2.03 -9.50 17.42
N THR A 82 -1.14 -9.74 18.37
CA THR A 82 -1.49 -9.80 19.79
C THR A 82 -0.74 -8.70 20.54
N ASP A 83 -1.39 -8.12 21.54
CA ASP A 83 -0.83 -7.09 22.40
C ASP A 83 -1.48 -7.12 23.79
N GLY A 84 -1.17 -6.12 24.62
CA GLY A 84 -1.79 -5.87 25.91
C GLY A 84 -3.29 -5.62 25.83
N ASN A 85 -3.88 -5.21 26.92
CA ASN A 85 -5.31 -4.92 27.03
C ASN A 85 -5.58 -3.43 26.93
N ASN A 86 -6.70 -3.07 26.29
CA ASN A 86 -7.19 -1.69 26.18
C ASN A 86 -6.22 -0.73 25.45
N ILE A 87 -5.53 -1.21 24.44
CA ILE A 87 -4.72 -0.37 23.55
C ILE A 87 -5.46 -0.20 22.23
N VAL A 88 -5.66 1.03 21.82
CA VAL A 88 -6.33 1.36 20.55
C VAL A 88 -5.30 1.48 19.45
N PHE A 89 -5.51 0.76 18.36
CA PHE A 89 -4.68 0.78 17.17
C PHE A 89 -5.42 1.39 15.99
N ASP A 90 -4.69 2.17 15.17
CA ASP A 90 -5.12 2.70 13.88
C ASP A 90 -4.27 2.08 12.78
N LEU A 91 -4.91 1.62 11.69
CA LEU A 91 -4.24 1.17 10.49
C LEU A 91 -4.33 2.27 9.42
N GLU A 92 -3.19 2.65 8.87
CA GLU A 92 -3.09 3.68 7.84
C GLU A 92 -2.46 3.12 6.56
N ILE A 93 -3.07 3.41 5.41
CA ILE A 93 -2.44 3.25 4.10
C ILE A 93 -1.86 4.61 3.73
N ARG A 94 -0.57 4.67 3.43
CA ARG A 94 0.12 5.91 3.07
C ARG A 94 0.66 5.88 1.65
N LYS A 95 0.50 7.03 0.97
CA LYS A 95 1.14 7.34 -0.30
C LYS A 95 2.29 8.32 -0.05
N ASN A 96 3.52 7.92 -0.38
CA ASN A 96 4.71 8.75 -0.18
C ASN A 96 4.82 9.29 1.27
N GLY A 97 4.44 8.48 2.26
CA GLY A 97 4.44 8.84 3.67
C GLY A 97 3.20 9.62 4.16
N THR A 98 2.31 10.06 3.26
CA THR A 98 1.08 10.78 3.60
C THR A 98 -0.10 9.82 3.67
N ASN A 99 -0.89 9.90 4.74
CA ASN A 99 -2.09 9.07 4.91
C ASN A 99 -3.10 9.32 3.79
N LEU A 100 -3.54 8.25 3.13
CA LEU A 100 -4.58 8.25 2.10
C LEU A 100 -5.99 8.11 2.69
N CYS A 101 -6.10 7.46 3.86
CA CYS A 101 -7.39 7.13 4.44
C CYS A 101 -8.10 8.37 4.96
N VAL A 102 -9.34 8.56 4.57
CA VAL A 102 -10.21 9.62 5.13
C VAL A 102 -10.60 9.27 6.57
N CYS A 103 -10.82 7.98 6.83
CA CYS A 103 -11.13 7.44 8.15
C CYS A 103 -10.30 6.18 8.37
N ASN A 104 -9.33 6.25 9.27
CA ASN A 104 -8.54 5.08 9.64
C ASN A 104 -9.41 4.08 10.42
N PRO A 105 -9.39 2.78 10.09
CA PRO A 105 -10.01 1.78 10.93
C PRO A 105 -9.29 1.70 12.27
N GLN A 106 -10.07 1.60 13.35
CA GLN A 106 -9.57 1.50 14.72
C GLN A 106 -9.97 0.18 15.36
N LEU A 107 -9.10 -0.33 16.21
CA LEU A 107 -9.33 -1.53 16.98
C LEU A 107 -8.75 -1.40 18.39
N GLU A 108 -9.54 -1.72 19.40
CA GLU A 108 -9.07 -1.86 20.79
C GLU A 108 -8.70 -3.32 21.08
N THR A 109 -7.53 -3.56 21.66
CA THR A 109 -7.03 -4.90 21.95
C THR A 109 -7.59 -5.46 23.26
N VAL A 110 -7.71 -6.79 23.29
CA VAL A 110 -8.01 -7.58 24.50
C VAL A 110 -6.85 -8.53 24.73
N SER A 111 -6.28 -8.50 25.94
CA SER A 111 -5.13 -9.32 26.28
C SER A 111 -5.38 -10.81 26.02
N GLY A 112 -4.39 -11.47 25.40
CA GLY A 112 -4.44 -12.89 25.06
C GLY A 112 -5.32 -13.23 23.86
N ARG A 113 -5.86 -12.23 23.15
CA ARG A 113 -6.62 -12.43 21.92
C ARG A 113 -5.89 -11.88 20.70
N GLU A 114 -6.03 -12.57 19.57
CA GLU A 114 -5.63 -12.05 18.28
C GLU A 114 -6.57 -10.90 17.86
N ALA A 115 -6.00 -9.77 17.60
CA ALA A 115 -6.65 -8.61 17.04
C ALA A 115 -6.50 -8.62 15.51
N PHE A 116 -7.51 -8.20 14.77
CA PHE A 116 -7.51 -8.12 13.32
C PHE A 116 -8.06 -6.78 12.86
N ILE A 117 -7.31 -6.09 12.01
CA ILE A 117 -7.71 -4.79 11.44
C ILE A 117 -7.36 -4.75 9.95
N SER A 118 -8.24 -4.19 9.13
CA SER A 118 -8.04 -4.05 7.70
C SER A 118 -8.54 -2.70 7.19
N SER A 119 -7.93 -2.23 6.11
CA SER A 119 -8.30 -1.00 5.40
C SER A 119 -8.34 -1.26 3.90
N PHE A 120 -9.20 -0.53 3.21
CA PHE A 120 -9.33 -0.55 1.76
C PHE A 120 -9.45 0.88 1.24
N GLU A 121 -8.65 1.21 0.23
CA GLU A 121 -8.66 2.52 -0.41
C GLU A 121 -8.69 2.40 -1.93
N VAL A 122 -9.22 3.45 -2.58
CA VAL A 122 -9.14 3.64 -4.02
C VAL A 122 -8.50 4.99 -4.29
N ALA A 123 -7.40 5.01 -5.01
CA ALA A 123 -6.64 6.22 -5.27
C ALA A 123 -6.15 6.30 -6.71
N ASP A 124 -6.06 7.52 -7.22
CA ASP A 124 -5.35 7.81 -8.46
C ASP A 124 -3.87 7.96 -8.13
N LEU A 125 -3.05 7.10 -8.72
CA LEU A 125 -1.61 7.00 -8.47
C LEU A 125 -0.84 7.27 -9.77
N VAL A 126 0.36 7.80 -9.64
CA VAL A 126 1.29 8.03 -10.76
C VAL A 126 2.55 7.18 -10.60
N ALA A 127 3.30 7.04 -11.67
CA ALA A 127 4.58 6.32 -11.64
C ALA A 127 5.52 6.92 -10.59
N GLY A 128 6.14 6.06 -9.79
CA GLY A 128 7.01 6.42 -8.66
C GLY A 128 6.28 6.63 -7.33
N ASP A 129 4.95 6.64 -7.29
CA ASP A 129 4.21 6.65 -6.02
C ASP A 129 4.49 5.37 -5.23
N LYS A 130 4.75 5.51 -3.93
CA LYS A 130 5.02 4.39 -3.01
C LYS A 130 3.89 4.23 -2.02
N ILE A 131 3.34 3.02 -1.99
CA ILE A 131 2.25 2.64 -1.09
C ILE A 131 2.82 1.80 0.05
N SER A 132 2.58 2.24 1.27
CA SER A 132 3.07 1.62 2.50
C SER A 132 1.97 1.54 3.55
N VAL A 133 2.17 0.68 4.55
CA VAL A 133 1.23 0.46 5.66
C VAL A 133 1.87 0.95 6.95
N TYR A 134 1.11 1.71 7.71
CA TYR A 134 1.51 2.20 9.03
C TYR A 134 0.54 1.68 10.09
N LEU A 135 1.07 1.34 11.22
CA LEU A 135 0.32 1.02 12.42
C LEU A 135 0.64 2.05 13.50
N LYS A 136 -0.40 2.62 14.09
CA LYS A 136 -0.31 3.62 15.14
C LYS A 136 -1.07 3.12 16.36
N SER A 137 -0.70 3.53 17.56
CA SER A 137 -1.39 3.20 18.79
C SER A 137 -1.58 4.43 19.68
N ASP A 138 -2.54 4.39 20.57
CA ASP A 138 -2.80 5.46 21.57
C ASP A 138 -1.72 5.53 22.66
N SER A 139 -0.93 4.47 22.79
CA SER A 139 0.21 4.39 23.72
C SER A 139 1.37 3.60 23.10
N ASN A 140 2.61 3.89 23.50
CA ASN A 140 3.76 3.14 23.03
C ASN A 140 3.70 1.70 23.56
N THR A 141 3.77 0.73 22.66
CA THR A 141 3.64 -0.69 22.97
C THR A 141 4.48 -1.56 22.05
N THR A 142 4.60 -2.84 22.36
CA THR A 142 5.22 -3.83 21.49
C THR A 142 4.19 -4.91 21.15
N ALA A 143 3.69 -4.86 19.91
CA ALA A 143 2.74 -5.82 19.38
C ALA A 143 3.48 -7.00 18.73
N THR A 144 2.97 -8.20 18.89
CA THR A 144 3.45 -9.36 18.11
C THR A 144 2.57 -9.52 16.89
N MET A 145 3.13 -9.14 15.73
CA MET A 145 2.46 -9.28 14.44
C MET A 145 2.42 -10.76 14.05
N LEU A 146 1.25 -11.23 13.66
CA LEU A 146 1.01 -12.62 13.24
C LEU A 146 0.79 -12.71 11.74
N LYS A 147 0.08 -11.74 11.16
CA LYS A 147 -0.16 -11.63 9.72
C LYS A 147 -0.11 -10.18 9.29
N GLN A 148 0.47 -9.96 8.13
CA GLN A 148 0.44 -8.66 7.45
C GLN A 148 0.21 -8.94 5.96
N LYS A 149 -0.58 -8.09 5.30
CA LYS A 149 -0.78 -8.15 3.87
C LYS A 149 -1.02 -6.75 3.31
N LEU A 150 -0.34 -6.43 2.23
CA LEU A 150 -0.60 -5.27 1.39
C LEU A 150 -0.79 -5.75 -0.04
N ILE A 151 -1.90 -5.39 -0.65
CA ILE A 151 -2.21 -5.67 -2.05
C ILE A 151 -2.53 -4.36 -2.74
N VAL A 152 -1.92 -4.15 -3.90
CA VAL A 152 -2.21 -3.04 -4.81
C VAL A 152 -2.57 -3.63 -6.16
N THR A 153 -3.70 -3.21 -6.72
CA THR A 153 -4.20 -3.65 -8.04
C THR A 153 -5.00 -2.54 -8.71
N ASN A 154 -5.00 -2.48 -10.02
CA ASN A 154 -5.88 -1.59 -10.79
C ASN A 154 -7.05 -2.33 -11.42
#